data_999d04ef4b60f24c56531bfd90e98217
#
_entry.id   999d04ef4b60f24c56531bfd90e98217
#
_cell.length_a   1.000
_cell.length_b   1.000
_cell.length_c   1.000
_cell.angle_alpha   90.00
_cell.angle_beta   90.00
_cell.angle_gamma   90.00
#
_symmetry.space_group_name_H-M   'P 1'
#
loop_
_entity.id
_entity.type
_entity.pdbx_description
1 polymer ?
#
loop_
_entity_poly.entity_id
_entity_poly.type
_entity_poly.pdbx_seq_one_letter_code
_entity_poly.pdbx_strand_id
1 'polypeptide(L)'
;IMILSTGFSKGEVLILIGFFVFYFFFIRNKKVLGVIENAIKAILIRYDIVPASSIEDLFDLKGNYKIVKTIMENTSLAGKRISELRLNNIDITILAIERGNKLFKTVKGSDTLEIGDKLILYGNINSIKNIFDSFRPYQ
;
A
#
# COMPACT_ATOMS: atom_id res chain seq x y z
N ILE A 1 38.27 37.47 -25.28
CA ILE A 1 37.68 37.20 -23.94
C ILE A 1 36.49 38.13 -23.81
N MET A 2 35.31 37.58 -24.13
CA MET A 2 34.03 38.27 -23.97
C MET A 2 33.53 38.01 -22.56
N ILE A 3 33.63 38.98 -21.69
CA ILE A 3 33.01 38.98 -20.37
C ILE A 3 31.55 39.32 -20.60
N LEU A 4 30.67 38.31 -20.53
CA LEU A 4 29.22 38.53 -20.48
C LEU A 4 28.91 39.20 -19.14
N SER A 5 28.79 40.52 -19.12
CA SER A 5 28.18 41.24 -18.02
C SER A 5 26.65 41.17 -18.23
N THR A 6 26.06 40.07 -17.86
CA THR A 6 24.61 39.99 -17.67
C THR A 6 24.27 40.65 -16.35
N GLY A 7 24.25 42.00 -16.38
CA GLY A 7 23.70 42.75 -15.26
C GLY A 7 22.21 42.48 -15.15
N PHE A 8 21.80 41.75 -14.10
CA PHE A 8 20.40 41.60 -13.77
C PHE A 8 19.75 42.99 -13.64
N SER A 9 18.66 43.17 -14.34
CA SER A 9 17.86 44.40 -14.21
C SER A 9 17.35 44.51 -12.76
N LYS A 10 17.25 45.73 -12.24
CA LYS A 10 16.72 45.96 -10.88
C LYS A 10 15.35 45.27 -10.63
N GLY A 11 14.54 45.11 -11.68
CA GLY A 11 13.30 44.40 -11.64
C GLY A 11 13.44 42.89 -11.45
N GLU A 12 14.42 42.28 -12.13
CA GLU A 12 14.71 40.84 -12.02
C GLU A 12 15.21 40.46 -10.63
N VAL A 13 16.06 41.31 -10.06
CA VAL A 13 16.56 41.15 -8.68
C VAL A 13 15.41 41.21 -7.67
N LEU A 14 14.49 42.18 -7.84
CA LEU A 14 13.31 42.29 -6.97
C LEU A 14 12.39 41.07 -7.07
N ILE A 15 12.19 40.50 -8.25
CA ILE A 15 11.40 39.27 -8.47
C ILE A 15 12.10 38.10 -7.78
N LEU A 16 13.39 37.93 -7.91
CA LEU A 16 14.16 36.86 -7.26
C LEU A 16 14.10 36.98 -5.73
N ILE A 17 14.24 38.18 -5.18
CA ILE A 17 14.10 38.41 -3.73
C ILE A 17 12.67 38.07 -3.26
N GLY A 18 11.65 38.51 -4.01
CA GLY A 18 10.26 38.21 -3.72
C GLY A 18 9.99 36.70 -3.71
N PHE A 19 10.55 35.99 -4.69
CA PHE A 19 10.43 34.53 -4.78
C PHE A 19 11.14 33.82 -3.62
N PHE A 20 12.31 34.35 -3.21
CA PHE A 20 13.07 33.77 -2.10
C PHE A 20 12.39 34.00 -0.75
N VAL A 21 11.79 35.17 -0.53
CA VAL A 21 11.02 35.51 0.67
C VAL A 21 9.75 34.67 0.73
N PHE A 22 9.05 34.52 -0.41
CA PHE A 22 7.87 33.67 -0.53
C PHE A 22 8.20 32.20 -0.22
N TYR A 23 9.27 31.67 -0.82
CA TYR A 23 9.76 30.31 -0.61
C TYR A 23 10.14 30.07 0.86
N PHE A 24 10.87 31.01 1.48
CA PHE A 24 11.26 30.93 2.88
C PHE A 24 10.07 30.99 3.83
N PHE A 25 9.10 31.84 3.53
CA PHE A 25 7.85 31.95 4.30
C PHE A 25 7.00 30.69 4.17
N PHE A 26 6.97 30.09 2.99
CA PHE A 26 6.20 28.88 2.71
C PHE A 26 6.77 27.65 3.43
N ILE A 27 8.11 27.48 3.41
CA ILE A 27 8.75 26.33 4.08
C ILE A 27 8.73 26.46 5.61
N ARG A 28 8.83 27.68 6.12
CA ARG A 28 8.85 27.93 7.58
C ARG A 28 7.47 27.78 8.22
N ASN A 29 6.42 27.79 7.43
CA ASN A 29 5.06 27.75 7.95
C ASN A 29 4.57 26.30 8.08
N LYS A 30 4.79 25.68 9.26
CA LYS A 30 4.36 24.31 9.57
C LYS A 30 2.85 24.08 9.35
N LYS A 31 2.02 25.13 9.37
CA LYS A 31 0.60 25.07 9.08
C LYS A 31 0.32 24.78 7.60
N VAL A 32 1.16 25.30 6.69
CA VAL A 32 1.02 25.03 5.25
C VAL A 32 1.40 23.59 4.93
N LEU A 33 2.46 23.06 5.57
CA LEU A 33 2.82 21.65 5.43
C LEU A 33 1.67 20.73 5.90
N GLY A 34 1.02 21.07 7.02
CA GLY A 34 -0.12 20.29 7.52
C GLY A 34 -1.33 20.32 6.59
N VAL A 35 -1.58 21.44 5.92
CA VAL A 35 -2.67 21.55 4.92
C VAL A 35 -2.35 20.70 3.68
N ILE A 36 -1.09 20.73 3.21
CA ILE A 36 -0.64 19.91 2.08
C ILE A 36 -0.70 18.42 2.45
N GLU A 37 -0.25 18.06 3.64
CA GLU A 37 -0.31 16.68 4.13
C GLU A 37 -1.73 16.17 4.25
N ASN A 38 -2.65 16.99 4.77
CA ASN A 38 -4.08 16.66 4.83
C ASN A 38 -4.73 16.62 3.45
N ALA A 39 -4.34 17.50 2.53
CA ALA A 39 -4.81 17.48 1.15
C ALA A 39 -4.31 16.23 0.40
N ILE A 40 -3.04 15.85 0.59
CA ILE A 40 -2.49 14.62 0.04
C ILE A 40 -3.17 13.39 0.66
N LYS A 41 -3.40 13.38 1.97
CA LYS A 41 -4.18 12.31 2.65
C LYS A 41 -5.61 12.25 2.13
N ALA A 42 -6.28 13.38 1.95
CA ALA A 42 -7.64 13.44 1.40
C ALA A 42 -7.68 12.99 -0.08
N ILE A 43 -6.65 13.30 -0.85
CA ILE A 43 -6.50 12.85 -2.24
C ILE A 43 -6.22 11.35 -2.24
N LEU A 44 -5.30 10.85 -1.43
CA LEU A 44 -5.01 9.42 -1.29
C LEU A 44 -6.24 8.64 -0.81
N ILE A 45 -7.01 9.17 0.15
CA ILE A 45 -8.28 8.57 0.58
C ILE A 45 -9.35 8.65 -0.52
N ARG A 46 -9.32 9.69 -1.36
CA ARG A 46 -10.26 9.84 -2.49
C ARG A 46 -9.85 9.02 -3.72
N TYR A 47 -8.55 8.78 -3.90
CA TYR A 47 -8.00 7.83 -4.86
C TYR A 47 -7.82 6.42 -4.26
N ASP A 48 -8.10 6.26 -2.97
CA ASP A 48 -8.46 4.99 -2.37
C ASP A 48 -9.90 4.63 -2.80
N ILE A 49 -10.10 4.69 -4.10
CA ILE A 49 -10.92 3.78 -4.84
C ILE A 49 -10.07 2.49 -4.99
N VAL A 50 -9.53 2.05 -3.90
CA VAL A 50 -9.43 0.65 -3.63
C VAL A 50 -10.86 0.31 -3.17
N PRO A 51 -11.69 -0.36 -4.01
CA PRO A 51 -12.79 -1.08 -3.43
C PRO A 51 -12.13 -1.81 -2.29
N ALA A 52 -12.77 -1.84 -1.13
CA ALA A 52 -12.29 -2.61 -0.01
C ALA A 52 -12.26 -4.12 -0.37
N SER A 53 -11.54 -4.47 -1.40
CA SER A 53 -10.95 -5.77 -1.59
C SER A 53 -9.74 -5.73 -0.67
N SER A 54 -9.81 -6.49 0.38
CA SER A 54 -8.75 -6.69 1.36
C SER A 54 -7.46 -7.27 0.73
N ILE A 55 -7.29 -7.14 -0.58
CA ILE A 55 -6.18 -7.68 -1.37
C ILE A 55 -5.37 -6.55 -1.97
N GLU A 56 -4.16 -6.38 -1.49
CA GLU A 56 -3.15 -5.47 -2.03
C GLU A 56 -2.21 -6.22 -2.96
N ASP A 57 -2.10 -5.80 -4.22
CA ASP A 57 -1.14 -6.35 -5.17
C ASP A 57 0.26 -5.82 -4.82
N LEU A 58 1.17 -6.70 -4.37
CA LEU A 58 2.54 -6.35 -4.07
C LEU A 58 3.45 -6.50 -5.29
N PHE A 59 3.28 -7.58 -6.06
CA PHE A 59 4.06 -7.85 -7.27
C PHE A 59 3.22 -8.59 -8.30
N ASP A 60 3.31 -8.14 -9.56
CA ASP A 60 2.70 -8.78 -10.72
C ASP A 60 3.73 -9.67 -11.42
N LEU A 61 3.40 -10.93 -11.61
CA LEU A 61 4.24 -11.93 -12.25
C LEU A 61 3.58 -12.44 -13.53
N LYS A 62 4.33 -13.14 -14.39
CA LYS A 62 3.77 -13.71 -15.63
C LYS A 62 2.60 -14.66 -15.32
N GLY A 63 1.51 -14.58 -16.12
CA GLY A 63 0.48 -15.61 -16.16
C GLY A 63 -0.52 -15.57 -15.02
N ASN A 64 -1.05 -14.42 -14.63
CA ASN A 64 -2.03 -14.27 -13.54
C ASN A 64 -1.52 -14.67 -12.13
N TYR A 65 -0.21 -14.91 -11.97
CA TYR A 65 0.38 -15.16 -10.66
C TYR A 65 0.84 -13.84 -10.04
N LYS A 66 0.50 -13.64 -8.78
CA LYS A 66 0.83 -12.42 -8.03
C LYS A 66 1.30 -12.75 -6.63
N ILE A 67 2.08 -11.83 -6.06
CA ILE A 67 2.28 -11.76 -4.62
C ILE A 67 1.34 -10.69 -4.12
N VAL A 68 0.43 -11.06 -3.23
CA VAL A 68 -0.61 -10.18 -2.71
C VAL A 68 -0.59 -10.17 -1.18
N LYS A 69 -1.00 -9.07 -0.60
CA LYS A 69 -1.28 -8.95 0.83
C LYS A 69 -2.78 -8.89 1.02
N THR A 70 -3.33 -9.69 1.91
CA THR A 70 -4.75 -9.72 2.24
C THR A 70 -4.96 -9.84 3.73
N ILE A 71 -6.12 -9.41 4.20
CA ILE A 71 -6.54 -9.61 5.59
C ILE A 71 -7.46 -10.82 5.65
N MET A 72 -7.23 -11.67 6.65
CA MET A 72 -8.05 -12.85 6.91
C MET A 72 -9.39 -12.44 7.54
N GLU A 73 -10.41 -12.36 6.73
CA GLU A 73 -11.79 -12.03 7.15
C GLU A 73 -12.73 -13.26 7.05
N ASN A 74 -12.31 -14.30 6.33
CA ASN A 74 -13.13 -15.48 6.07
C ASN A 74 -13.24 -16.36 7.30
N THR A 75 -14.39 -16.31 7.99
CA THR A 75 -14.66 -17.08 9.20
C THR A 75 -14.63 -18.60 8.98
N SER A 76 -14.87 -19.07 7.75
CA SER A 76 -14.85 -20.51 7.43
C SER A 76 -13.44 -21.10 7.41
N LEU A 77 -12.42 -20.26 7.27
CA LEU A 77 -11.01 -20.64 7.30
C LEU A 77 -10.37 -20.41 8.66
N ALA A 78 -10.99 -19.59 9.51
CA ALA A 78 -10.46 -19.25 10.83
C ALA A 78 -10.40 -20.48 11.75
N GLY A 79 -9.32 -20.60 12.50
CA GLY A 79 -9.07 -21.70 13.41
C GLY A 79 -8.60 -23.01 12.74
N LYS A 80 -8.62 -23.08 11.40
CA LYS A 80 -8.12 -24.25 10.68
C LYS A 80 -6.60 -24.22 10.53
N ARG A 81 -6.00 -25.39 10.52
CA ARG A 81 -4.58 -25.53 10.21
C ARG A 81 -4.34 -25.29 8.71
N ILE A 82 -3.21 -24.70 8.39
CA ILE A 82 -2.85 -24.42 6.99
C ILE A 82 -2.78 -25.70 6.17
N SER A 83 -2.30 -26.80 6.75
CA SER A 83 -2.28 -28.11 6.09
C SER A 83 -3.66 -28.64 5.72
N GLU A 84 -4.69 -28.31 6.50
CA GLU A 84 -6.08 -28.75 6.26
C GLU A 84 -6.72 -27.98 5.08
N LEU A 85 -6.26 -26.76 4.83
CA LEU A 85 -6.78 -25.91 3.77
C LEU A 85 -6.32 -26.33 2.39
N ARG A 86 -5.28 -27.16 2.28
CA ARG A 86 -4.73 -27.68 1.01
C ARG A 86 -4.52 -26.61 -0.05
N LEU A 87 -4.07 -25.41 0.35
CA LEU A 87 -3.95 -24.24 -0.53
C LEU A 87 -3.04 -24.50 -1.73
N ASN A 88 -2.04 -25.36 -1.57
CA ASN A 88 -1.13 -25.74 -2.66
C ASN A 88 -1.86 -26.45 -3.81
N ASN A 89 -2.98 -27.13 -3.55
CA ASN A 89 -3.77 -27.82 -4.60
C ASN A 89 -4.53 -26.85 -5.51
N ILE A 90 -4.58 -25.57 -5.12
CA ILE A 90 -5.26 -24.48 -5.83
C ILE A 90 -4.31 -23.34 -6.18
N ASP A 91 -3.02 -23.67 -6.24
CA ASP A 91 -1.94 -22.75 -6.59
C ASP A 91 -1.83 -21.52 -5.67
N ILE A 92 -2.01 -21.72 -4.34
CA ILE A 92 -1.81 -20.68 -3.34
C ILE A 92 -0.77 -21.12 -2.32
N THR A 93 0.20 -20.27 -2.07
CA THR A 93 1.22 -20.44 -1.03
C THR A 93 1.20 -19.27 -0.07
N ILE A 94 1.17 -19.52 1.23
CA ILE A 94 1.32 -18.48 2.25
C ILE A 94 2.81 -18.26 2.48
N LEU A 95 3.30 -17.06 2.16
CA LEU A 95 4.70 -16.67 2.31
C LEU A 95 4.99 -16.20 3.74
N ALA A 96 4.05 -15.43 4.32
CA ALA A 96 4.18 -14.92 5.68
C ALA A 96 2.81 -14.60 6.27
N ILE A 97 2.75 -14.57 7.61
CA ILE A 97 1.58 -14.17 8.39
C ILE A 97 2.03 -13.06 9.35
N GLU A 98 1.34 -11.91 9.31
CA GLU A 98 1.50 -10.83 10.28
C GLU A 98 0.27 -10.83 11.20
N ARG A 99 0.48 -11.11 12.49
CA ARG A 99 -0.56 -11.11 13.54
C ARG A 99 -0.22 -10.10 14.61
N GLY A 100 -0.95 -9.01 14.66
CA GLY A 100 -0.62 -7.87 15.51
C GLY A 100 0.78 -7.35 15.16
N ASN A 101 1.70 -7.33 16.13
CA ASN A 101 3.09 -6.90 15.92
C ASN A 101 4.08 -8.04 15.66
N LYS A 102 3.57 -9.27 15.43
CA LYS A 102 4.43 -10.45 15.16
C LYS A 102 4.38 -10.82 13.70
N LEU A 103 5.55 -11.03 13.10
CA LEU A 103 5.69 -11.52 11.74
C LEU A 103 6.19 -12.97 11.76
N PHE A 104 5.36 -13.90 11.28
CA PHE A 104 5.71 -15.30 11.08
C PHE A 104 6.30 -15.46 9.67
N LYS A 105 7.63 -15.44 9.58
CA LYS A 105 8.37 -15.54 8.31
C LYS A 105 8.45 -16.95 7.75
N THR A 106 8.30 -17.94 8.62
CA THR A 106 8.29 -19.36 8.24
C THR A 106 6.96 -19.94 8.66
N VAL A 107 6.09 -20.10 7.69
CA VAL A 107 4.74 -20.62 7.90
C VAL A 107 4.77 -22.14 7.81
N LYS A 108 4.26 -22.81 8.83
CA LYS A 108 4.19 -24.26 8.92
C LYS A 108 2.76 -24.75 8.67
N GLY A 109 2.61 -25.94 8.13
CA GLY A 109 1.30 -26.56 7.95
C GLY A 109 0.51 -26.75 9.25
N SER A 110 1.21 -26.80 10.40
CA SER A 110 0.61 -26.89 11.73
C SER A 110 0.06 -25.57 12.25
N ASP A 111 0.45 -24.44 11.66
CA ASP A 111 0.00 -23.12 12.08
C ASP A 111 -1.48 -22.93 11.71
N THR A 112 -2.21 -22.20 12.55
CA THR A 112 -3.62 -21.88 12.36
C THR A 112 -3.78 -20.45 11.85
N LEU A 113 -4.80 -20.24 10.99
CA LEU A 113 -5.20 -18.90 10.57
C LEU A 113 -6.19 -18.31 11.57
N GLU A 114 -6.05 -17.04 11.88
CA GLU A 114 -6.96 -16.30 12.77
C GLU A 114 -7.55 -15.10 12.03
N ILE A 115 -8.76 -14.70 12.44
CA ILE A 115 -9.37 -13.47 11.92
C ILE A 115 -8.48 -12.28 12.24
N GLY A 116 -8.28 -11.41 11.24
CA GLY A 116 -7.41 -10.24 11.35
C GLY A 116 -5.93 -10.50 11.04
N ASP A 117 -5.54 -11.75 10.75
CA ASP A 117 -4.21 -12.04 10.23
C ASP A 117 -4.01 -11.32 8.89
N LYS A 118 -2.87 -10.65 8.72
CA LYS A 118 -2.45 -10.16 7.42
C LYS A 118 -1.58 -11.22 6.75
N LEU A 119 -2.06 -11.74 5.64
CA LEU A 119 -1.43 -12.82 4.89
C LEU A 119 -0.68 -12.27 3.70
N ILE A 120 0.57 -12.68 3.52
CA ILE A 120 1.30 -12.48 2.27
C ILE A 120 1.22 -13.79 1.50
N LEU A 121 0.55 -13.76 0.36
CA LEU A 121 0.22 -14.91 -0.46
C LEU A 121 0.93 -14.82 -1.81
N TYR A 122 1.39 -15.94 -2.31
CA TYR A 122 1.79 -16.14 -3.69
C TYR A 122 0.83 -17.11 -4.36
N GLY A 123 0.35 -16.78 -5.54
CA GLY A 123 -0.49 -17.71 -6.30
C GLY A 123 -1.26 -17.08 -7.42
N ASN A 124 -2.16 -17.89 -8.01
CA ASN A 124 -3.07 -17.40 -9.04
C ASN A 124 -4.10 -16.45 -8.41
N ILE A 125 -4.21 -15.24 -8.97
CA ILE A 125 -5.08 -14.19 -8.43
C ILE A 125 -6.56 -14.60 -8.37
N ASN A 126 -7.02 -15.40 -9.35
CA ASN A 126 -8.40 -15.87 -9.37
C ASN A 126 -8.67 -16.87 -8.21
N SER A 127 -7.71 -17.76 -7.96
CA SER A 127 -7.80 -18.71 -6.83
C SER A 127 -7.78 -17.97 -5.48
N ILE A 128 -6.92 -16.96 -5.36
CA ILE A 128 -6.83 -16.14 -4.15
C ILE A 128 -8.15 -15.40 -3.91
N LYS A 129 -8.69 -14.72 -4.93
CA LYS A 129 -9.98 -14.03 -4.84
C LYS A 129 -11.11 -14.97 -4.47
N ASN A 130 -11.19 -16.13 -5.09
CA ASN A 130 -12.25 -17.10 -4.79
C ASN A 130 -12.26 -17.55 -3.33
N ILE A 131 -11.11 -17.65 -2.67
CA ILE A 131 -11.03 -18.11 -1.28
C ILE A 131 -11.14 -16.97 -0.29
N PHE A 132 -10.52 -15.86 -0.55
CA PHE A 132 -10.40 -14.75 0.40
C PHE A 132 -11.43 -13.65 0.17
N ASP A 133 -11.94 -13.49 -1.08
CA ASP A 133 -12.95 -12.49 -1.46
C ASP A 133 -14.40 -13.05 -1.44
N SER A 134 -14.57 -14.37 -1.32
CA SER A 134 -15.85 -15.07 -1.56
C SER A 134 -16.90 -14.90 -0.48
N PHE A 135 -16.72 -14.08 0.53
CA PHE A 135 -17.72 -13.87 1.59
C PHE A 135 -18.00 -12.40 1.89
N ARG A 136 -18.38 -11.65 0.84
CA ARG A 136 -19.30 -10.54 1.06
C ARG A 136 -20.70 -11.05 0.74
N PRO A 137 -21.59 -11.21 1.73
CA PRO A 137 -23.00 -11.30 1.41
C PRO A 137 -23.38 -10.00 0.71
N TYR A 138 -23.91 -10.12 -0.50
CA TYR A 138 -24.57 -9.02 -1.19
C TYR A 138 -25.63 -8.44 -0.23
N GLN A 139 -25.43 -7.19 0.19
CA GLN A 139 -26.51 -6.35 0.68
C GLN A 139 -26.86 -5.35 -0.42
#